data_62525e737e34a9f122e845a3430a120d
#
_entry.id   62525e737e34a9f122e845a3430a120d
#
_cell.length_a   1.000
_cell.length_b   1.000
_cell.length_c   1.000
_cell.angle_alpha   90.00
_cell.angle_beta   90.00
_cell.angle_gamma   90.00
#
_symmetry.space_group_name_H-M   'P 1'
#
loop_
_entity.id
_entity.type
_entity.pdbx_description
1 polymer ?
#
loop_
_entity_poly.entity_id
_entity_poly.type
_entity_poly.pdbx_seq_one_letter_code
_entity_poly.pdbx_strand_id
1 'polypeptide(L)'
;EDIFYYLTVMNENYEHPEMPAGSEADIIKGMYSFRKGGKGKGPRVQLLGSGTIFREVIAAADLLKNDWGVQADLWGCPSFNELVRNGQNVQRWNLLHPLEAPKLSHVEEKLKDAKGPVIAATDYIKLFSEQIRPFVKAPYVTLGTDGFGRSDTREKLRHFFEVDRYWVTLAALKALADSGEIKREVVAAALVKYKLDPNKPNPMSV
;
A
#
# COMPACT_ATOMS: atom_id res chain seq x y z
N GLU A 1 -2.96 -17.52 29.79
CA GLU A 1 -2.08 -17.90 28.68
C GLU A 1 -0.67 -17.42 28.97
N ASP A 2 0.33 -18.28 28.76
CA ASP A 2 1.74 -17.89 28.80
C ASP A 2 2.09 -17.14 27.51
N ILE A 3 2.02 -15.81 27.56
CA ILE A 3 2.21 -14.94 26.40
C ILE A 3 3.06 -13.72 26.81
N PHE A 4 3.91 -13.26 25.90
CA PHE A 4 4.62 -12.01 26.04
C PHE A 4 4.46 -11.17 24.77
N TYR A 5 4.60 -9.86 24.91
CA TYR A 5 4.50 -8.92 23.80
C TYR A 5 5.85 -8.22 23.60
N TYR A 6 6.26 -8.13 22.35
CA TYR A 6 7.36 -7.27 21.92
C TYR A 6 6.76 -6.12 21.11
N LEU A 7 6.87 -4.91 21.65
CA LEU A 7 6.30 -3.71 21.02
C LEU A 7 7.41 -2.79 20.54
N THR A 8 7.39 -2.46 19.26
CA THR A 8 8.23 -1.41 18.70
C THR A 8 7.48 -0.08 18.71
N VAL A 9 8.13 0.95 19.22
CA VAL A 9 7.57 2.30 19.27
C VAL A 9 8.48 3.28 18.53
N MET A 10 7.88 4.33 17.99
CA MET A 10 8.62 5.41 17.34
C MET A 10 9.06 6.45 18.37
N ASN A 11 10.19 7.11 18.13
CA ASN A 11 10.67 8.22 18.96
C ASN A 11 10.13 9.59 18.51
N GLU A 12 9.10 9.62 17.68
CA GLU A 12 8.34 10.80 17.29
C GLU A 12 6.87 10.59 17.62
N ASN A 13 6.23 11.66 18.09
CA ASN A 13 4.80 11.67 18.31
C ASN A 13 4.09 12.01 17.00
N TYR A 14 3.21 11.12 16.56
CA TYR A 14 2.33 11.31 15.42
C TYR A 14 0.88 11.30 15.88
N GLU A 15 0.08 12.20 15.31
CA GLU A 15 -1.36 12.12 15.45
C GLU A 15 -1.86 10.83 14.75
N HIS A 16 -2.53 9.98 15.51
CA HIS A 16 -3.18 8.79 14.99
C HIS A 16 -4.57 9.15 14.48
N PRO A 17 -4.94 8.76 13.25
CA PRO A 17 -6.30 8.89 12.80
C PRO A 17 -7.23 8.01 13.63
N GLU A 18 -8.49 8.43 13.80
CA GLU A 18 -9.50 7.63 14.46
C GLU A 18 -9.69 6.28 13.74
N MET A 19 -9.95 5.25 14.54
CA MET A 19 -10.30 3.93 14.01
C MET A 19 -11.69 3.99 13.37
N PRO A 20 -11.85 3.60 12.10
CA PRO A 20 -13.16 3.54 11.49
C PRO A 20 -14.08 2.56 12.24
N ALA A 21 -15.32 2.97 12.50
CA ALA A 21 -16.28 2.15 13.22
C ALA A 21 -16.47 0.77 12.53
N GLY A 22 -16.46 -0.29 13.31
CA GLY A 22 -16.63 -1.68 12.84
C GLY A 22 -15.42 -2.26 12.12
N SER A 23 -14.23 -1.65 12.24
CA SER A 23 -13.00 -2.15 11.62
C SER A 23 -12.18 -3.07 12.51
N GLU A 24 -12.59 -3.30 13.77
CA GLU A 24 -11.82 -4.02 14.79
C GLU A 24 -11.40 -5.42 14.33
N ALA A 25 -12.37 -6.19 13.82
CA ALA A 25 -12.12 -7.55 13.35
C ALA A 25 -11.18 -7.58 12.13
N ASP A 26 -11.26 -6.59 11.26
CA ASP A 26 -10.41 -6.47 10.07
C ASP A 26 -8.98 -6.02 10.44
N ILE A 27 -8.84 -5.16 11.45
CA ILE A 27 -7.54 -4.75 12.01
C ILE A 27 -6.78 -5.98 12.54
N ILE A 28 -7.46 -6.84 13.30
CA ILE A 28 -6.88 -8.09 13.83
C ILE A 28 -6.45 -9.04 12.70
N LYS A 29 -7.21 -9.07 11.60
CA LYS A 29 -6.88 -9.85 10.40
C LYS A 29 -5.78 -9.23 9.52
N GLY A 30 -5.30 -8.04 9.87
CA GLY A 30 -4.15 -7.40 9.25
C GLY A 30 -4.44 -6.42 8.11
N MET A 31 -5.70 -6.20 7.70
CA MET A 31 -6.07 -5.21 6.67
C MET A 31 -7.51 -4.73 6.86
N TYR A 32 -7.72 -3.43 6.87
CA TYR A 32 -9.04 -2.81 7.01
C TYR A 32 -9.23 -1.64 6.05
N SER A 33 -10.49 -1.36 5.69
CA SER A 33 -10.84 -0.17 4.90
C SER A 33 -10.80 1.06 5.79
N PHE A 34 -9.86 1.97 5.51
CA PHE A 34 -9.71 3.21 6.26
C PHE A 34 -10.59 4.33 5.71
N ARG A 35 -10.53 4.57 4.39
CA ARG A 35 -11.29 5.63 3.71
C ARG A 35 -11.59 5.22 2.28
N LYS A 36 -12.82 5.32 1.87
CA LYS A 36 -13.20 5.14 0.47
C LYS A 36 -13.00 6.43 -0.32
N GLY A 37 -12.48 6.31 -1.51
CA GLY A 37 -12.42 7.41 -2.47
C GLY A 37 -13.82 7.88 -2.88
N GLY A 38 -13.92 9.10 -3.40
CA GLY A 38 -15.19 9.68 -3.83
C GLY A 38 -15.92 8.84 -4.88
N LYS A 39 -17.22 9.13 -5.07
CA LYS A 39 -18.08 8.47 -6.08
C LYS A 39 -17.85 8.95 -7.52
N GLY A 40 -16.77 9.69 -7.77
CA GLY A 40 -16.41 10.20 -9.10
C GLY A 40 -16.18 9.10 -10.13
N LYS A 41 -16.40 9.41 -11.42
CA LYS A 41 -16.21 8.49 -12.55
C LYS A 41 -14.75 8.41 -13.04
N GLY A 42 -13.81 9.12 -12.39
CA GLY A 42 -12.39 9.13 -12.76
C GLY A 42 -11.66 7.80 -12.49
N PRO A 43 -10.41 7.69 -12.95
CA PRO A 43 -9.55 6.55 -12.64
C PRO A 43 -9.46 6.29 -11.15
N ARG A 44 -9.29 5.04 -10.75
CA ARG A 44 -9.28 4.64 -9.33
C ARG A 44 -8.09 3.75 -9.02
N VAL A 45 -7.55 3.89 -7.81
CA VAL A 45 -6.48 3.05 -7.28
C VAL A 45 -6.82 2.59 -5.87
N GLN A 46 -6.18 1.51 -5.45
CA GLN A 46 -6.21 1.00 -4.09
C GLN A 46 -4.85 1.28 -3.45
N LEU A 47 -4.81 2.05 -2.37
CA LEU A 47 -3.59 2.38 -1.66
C LEU A 47 -3.55 1.67 -0.32
N LEU A 48 -2.54 0.83 -0.12
CA LEU A 48 -2.28 0.07 1.09
C LEU A 48 -1.09 0.70 1.82
N GLY A 49 -1.22 0.94 3.11
CA GLY A 49 -0.13 1.51 3.91
C GLY A 49 0.02 0.85 5.26
N SER A 50 1.25 0.71 5.74
CA SER A 50 1.57 0.20 7.06
C SER A 50 2.44 1.17 7.86
N GLY A 51 2.36 1.07 9.19
CA GLY A 51 3.18 1.87 10.10
C GLY A 51 3.07 3.38 9.84
N THR A 52 4.18 4.09 10.01
CA THR A 52 4.21 5.55 9.80
C THR A 52 4.09 5.98 8.34
N ILE A 53 4.38 5.08 7.38
CA ILE A 53 4.22 5.36 5.95
C ILE A 53 2.74 5.48 5.58
N PHE A 54 1.81 4.96 6.38
CA PHE A 54 0.38 5.17 6.12
C PHE A 54 0.00 6.66 6.05
N ARG A 55 0.69 7.54 6.77
CA ARG A 55 0.52 9.00 6.66
C ARG A 55 0.89 9.53 5.27
N GLU A 56 1.95 8.99 4.67
CA GLU A 56 2.36 9.33 3.31
C GLU A 56 1.34 8.82 2.29
N VAL A 57 0.78 7.64 2.53
CA VAL A 57 -0.28 7.05 1.70
C VAL A 57 -1.57 7.89 1.75
N ILE A 58 -1.97 8.39 2.93
CA ILE A 58 -3.11 9.30 3.09
C ILE A 58 -2.87 10.59 2.29
N ALA A 59 -1.69 11.20 2.45
CA ALA A 59 -1.34 12.42 1.73
C ALA A 59 -1.24 12.20 0.20
N ALA A 60 -0.76 11.04 -0.24
CA ALA A 60 -0.74 10.67 -1.65
C ALA A 60 -2.15 10.56 -2.26
N ALA A 61 -3.12 10.04 -1.49
CA ALA A 61 -4.51 10.00 -1.94
C ALA A 61 -5.10 11.40 -2.16
N ASP A 62 -4.72 12.36 -1.31
CA ASP A 62 -5.15 13.74 -1.45
C ASP A 62 -4.47 14.41 -2.68
N LEU A 63 -3.18 14.14 -2.93
CA LEU A 63 -2.48 14.57 -4.15
C LEU A 63 -3.11 13.97 -5.42
N LEU A 64 -3.39 12.67 -5.42
CA LEU A 64 -4.04 11.99 -6.54
C LEU A 64 -5.38 12.63 -6.89
N LYS A 65 -6.18 12.94 -5.87
CA LYS A 65 -7.48 13.58 -6.05
C LYS A 65 -7.35 15.02 -6.56
N ASN A 66 -6.53 15.84 -5.89
CA ASN A 66 -6.48 17.28 -6.10
C ASN A 66 -5.70 17.67 -7.35
N ASP A 67 -4.62 16.96 -7.65
CA ASP A 67 -3.72 17.28 -8.76
C ASP A 67 -4.08 16.53 -10.05
N TRP A 68 -4.66 15.33 -9.93
CA TRP A 68 -4.80 14.40 -11.07
C TRP A 68 -6.23 13.89 -11.29
N GLY A 69 -7.18 14.23 -10.40
CA GLY A 69 -8.57 13.74 -10.51
C GLY A 69 -8.73 12.23 -10.31
N VAL A 70 -7.71 11.56 -9.77
CA VAL A 70 -7.69 10.12 -9.49
C VAL A 70 -8.31 9.84 -8.12
N GLN A 71 -9.23 8.88 -8.07
CA GLN A 71 -9.85 8.43 -6.81
C GLN A 71 -8.98 7.36 -6.16
N ALA A 72 -8.79 7.43 -4.84
CA ALA A 72 -8.04 6.44 -4.10
C ALA A 72 -8.85 5.88 -2.93
N ASP A 73 -8.99 4.56 -2.87
CA ASP A 73 -9.46 3.87 -1.67
C ASP A 73 -8.26 3.56 -0.78
N LEU A 74 -8.35 3.88 0.51
CA LEU A 74 -7.28 3.71 1.48
C LEU A 74 -7.52 2.50 2.37
N TRP A 75 -6.47 1.69 2.53
CA TRP A 75 -6.45 0.49 3.34
C TRP A 75 -5.31 0.55 4.34
N GLY A 76 -5.63 0.47 5.62
CA GLY A 76 -4.62 0.28 6.67
C GLY A 76 -4.21 -1.19 6.73
N CYS A 77 -2.90 -1.45 6.72
CA CYS A 77 -2.34 -2.80 6.78
C CYS A 77 -1.44 -2.93 8.02
N PRO A 78 -2.01 -3.14 9.22
CA PRO A 78 -1.22 -3.28 10.43
C PRO A 78 -0.33 -4.53 10.43
N SER A 79 -0.66 -5.57 9.63
CA SER A 79 0.16 -6.78 9.59
C SER A 79 0.08 -7.51 8.25
N PHE A 80 1.08 -7.31 7.40
CA PHE A 80 1.25 -8.15 6.19
C PHE A 80 1.51 -9.62 6.55
N ASN A 81 2.13 -9.91 7.68
CA ASN A 81 2.40 -11.28 8.13
C ASN A 81 1.10 -12.05 8.42
N GLU A 82 0.11 -11.43 9.06
CA GLU A 82 -1.20 -12.06 9.27
C GLU A 82 -1.94 -12.29 7.94
N LEU A 83 -1.84 -11.34 7.01
CA LEU A 83 -2.44 -11.49 5.68
C LEU A 83 -1.85 -12.68 4.92
N VAL A 84 -0.51 -12.83 4.96
CA VAL A 84 0.18 -13.98 4.33
C VAL A 84 -0.23 -15.29 4.99
N ARG A 85 -0.21 -15.35 6.33
CA ARG A 85 -0.60 -16.54 7.10
C ARG A 85 -2.03 -16.99 6.75
N ASN A 86 -2.96 -16.03 6.74
CA ASN A 86 -4.33 -16.29 6.34
C ASN A 86 -4.41 -16.80 4.90
N GLY A 87 -3.75 -16.14 3.95
CA GLY A 87 -3.75 -16.52 2.54
C GLY A 87 -3.20 -17.94 2.31
N GLN A 88 -2.06 -18.28 2.92
CA GLN A 88 -1.47 -19.61 2.84
C GLN A 88 -2.36 -20.69 3.45
N ASN A 89 -3.01 -20.41 4.58
CA ASN A 89 -3.97 -21.32 5.20
C ASN A 89 -5.17 -21.58 4.28
N VAL A 90 -5.67 -20.53 3.63
CA VAL A 90 -6.78 -20.65 2.67
C VAL A 90 -6.35 -21.46 1.44
N GLN A 91 -5.18 -21.20 0.87
CA GLN A 91 -4.65 -21.97 -0.26
C GLN A 91 -4.51 -23.45 0.10
N ARG A 92 -3.95 -23.74 1.28
CA ARG A 92 -3.81 -25.11 1.77
C ARG A 92 -5.18 -25.77 1.96
N TRP A 93 -6.15 -25.05 2.53
CA TRP A 93 -7.50 -25.58 2.70
C TRP A 93 -8.15 -25.93 1.35
N ASN A 94 -8.07 -25.01 0.39
CA ASN A 94 -8.61 -25.22 -0.97
C ASN A 94 -7.93 -26.41 -1.68
N LEU A 95 -6.64 -26.61 -1.48
CA LEU A 95 -5.91 -27.77 -2.00
C LEU A 95 -6.42 -29.09 -1.45
N LEU A 96 -6.78 -29.12 -0.16
CA LEU A 96 -7.21 -30.34 0.53
C LEU A 96 -8.72 -30.61 0.38
N HIS A 97 -9.49 -29.65 -0.13
CA HIS A 97 -10.95 -29.74 -0.27
C HIS A 97 -11.38 -29.42 -1.71
N PRO A 98 -10.92 -30.24 -2.70
CA PRO A 98 -11.11 -29.90 -4.12
C PRO A 98 -12.56 -29.97 -4.59
N LEU A 99 -13.45 -30.61 -3.83
CA LEU A 99 -14.87 -30.73 -4.14
C LEU A 99 -15.73 -29.66 -3.46
N GLU A 100 -15.17 -28.86 -2.57
CA GLU A 100 -15.87 -27.79 -1.90
C GLU A 100 -15.68 -26.46 -2.63
N ALA A 101 -16.59 -25.51 -2.38
CA ALA A 101 -16.45 -24.15 -2.91
C ALA A 101 -15.16 -23.49 -2.35
N PRO A 102 -14.29 -22.93 -3.20
CA PRO A 102 -13.04 -22.38 -2.74
C PRO A 102 -13.27 -21.19 -1.79
N LYS A 103 -12.51 -21.15 -0.69
CA LYS A 103 -12.47 -20.03 0.24
C LYS A 103 -11.60 -18.92 -0.34
N LEU A 104 -11.91 -17.69 0.04
CA LEU A 104 -11.10 -16.51 -0.25
C LEU A 104 -10.27 -16.14 0.98
N SER A 105 -9.05 -15.69 0.74
CA SER A 105 -8.24 -15.04 1.78
C SER A 105 -8.85 -13.69 2.16
N HIS A 106 -8.45 -13.15 3.32
CA HIS A 106 -8.90 -11.84 3.76
C HIS A 106 -8.57 -10.73 2.74
N VAL A 107 -7.39 -10.79 2.12
CA VAL A 107 -7.00 -9.86 1.04
C VAL A 107 -7.96 -9.97 -0.16
N GLU A 108 -8.24 -11.19 -0.62
CA GLU A 108 -9.16 -11.41 -1.74
C GLU A 108 -10.57 -10.95 -1.41
N GLU A 109 -11.08 -11.21 -0.20
CA GLU A 109 -12.40 -10.73 0.23
C GLU A 109 -12.50 -9.21 0.24
N LYS A 110 -11.46 -8.52 0.75
CA LYS A 110 -11.44 -7.05 0.84
C LYS A 110 -11.29 -6.39 -0.53
N LEU A 111 -10.54 -6.99 -1.43
CA LEU A 111 -10.25 -6.41 -2.75
C LEU A 111 -11.12 -6.98 -3.89
N LYS A 112 -12.05 -7.90 -3.64
CA LYS A 112 -12.83 -8.57 -4.69
C LYS A 112 -13.60 -7.62 -5.62
N ASP A 113 -14.12 -6.53 -5.09
CA ASP A 113 -14.89 -5.53 -5.84
C ASP A 113 -14.08 -4.22 -6.06
N ALA A 114 -12.81 -4.22 -5.67
CA ALA A 114 -11.93 -3.07 -5.80
C ALA A 114 -11.54 -2.86 -7.27
N LYS A 115 -11.53 -1.59 -7.69
CA LYS A 115 -11.18 -1.20 -9.07
C LYS A 115 -9.81 -0.57 -9.12
N GLY A 116 -9.13 -0.78 -10.25
CA GLY A 116 -7.81 -0.21 -10.53
C GLY A 116 -6.64 -0.93 -9.85
N PRO A 117 -5.43 -0.47 -10.09
CA PRO A 117 -4.23 -1.07 -9.53
C PRO A 117 -4.13 -0.87 -8.02
N VAL A 118 -3.36 -1.76 -7.38
CA VAL A 118 -3.09 -1.75 -5.95
C VAL A 118 -1.64 -1.33 -5.73
N ILE A 119 -1.42 -0.31 -4.90
CA ILE A 119 -0.10 0.18 -4.52
C ILE A 119 0.05 0.02 -3.01
N ALA A 120 1.05 -0.73 -2.57
CA ALA A 120 1.38 -0.90 -1.16
C ALA A 120 2.68 -0.16 -0.82
N ALA A 121 2.68 0.57 0.29
CA ALA A 121 3.84 1.29 0.78
C ALA A 121 4.10 0.99 2.26
N THR A 122 5.36 0.77 2.59
CA THR A 122 5.82 0.43 3.94
C THR A 122 7.21 1.01 4.19
N ASP A 123 7.59 1.19 5.45
CA ASP A 123 8.94 1.52 5.88
C ASP A 123 9.82 0.27 6.15
N TYR A 124 9.26 -0.92 5.99
CA TYR A 124 10.04 -2.16 5.88
C TYR A 124 10.52 -2.38 4.44
N ILE A 125 11.33 -3.42 4.22
CA ILE A 125 11.71 -3.84 2.87
C ILE A 125 10.46 -4.27 2.07
N LYS A 126 10.50 -4.10 0.76
CA LYS A 126 9.38 -4.43 -0.15
C LYS A 126 8.85 -5.85 0.03
N LEU A 127 9.72 -6.79 0.40
CA LEU A 127 9.37 -8.20 0.58
C LEU A 127 8.20 -8.39 1.54
N PHE A 128 8.04 -7.53 2.56
CA PHE A 128 6.91 -7.65 3.49
C PHE A 128 5.56 -7.47 2.80
N SER A 129 5.42 -6.45 1.97
CA SER A 129 4.19 -6.22 1.21
C SER A 129 4.09 -7.13 -0.03
N GLU A 130 5.22 -7.55 -0.61
CA GLU A 130 5.24 -8.47 -1.75
C GLU A 130 4.63 -9.84 -1.44
N GLN A 131 4.71 -10.31 -0.22
CA GLN A 131 4.20 -11.61 0.20
C GLN A 131 2.70 -11.79 -0.06
N ILE A 132 1.90 -10.73 -0.11
CA ILE A 132 0.47 -10.83 -0.40
C ILE A 132 0.15 -10.84 -1.90
N ARG A 133 1.14 -10.68 -2.78
CA ARG A 133 0.94 -10.65 -4.25
C ARG A 133 0.09 -11.81 -4.78
N PRO A 134 0.23 -13.08 -4.33
CA PRO A 134 -0.59 -14.17 -4.81
C PRO A 134 -2.10 -14.02 -4.54
N PHE A 135 -2.48 -13.13 -3.62
CA PHE A 135 -3.85 -12.88 -3.20
C PHE A 135 -4.42 -11.58 -3.78
N VAL A 136 -3.63 -10.84 -4.56
CA VAL A 136 -4.06 -9.59 -5.23
C VAL A 136 -4.22 -9.87 -6.71
N LYS A 137 -5.44 -9.79 -7.23
CA LYS A 137 -5.75 -10.10 -8.64
C LYS A 137 -5.46 -8.92 -9.59
N ALA A 138 -5.48 -7.70 -9.09
CA ALA A 138 -5.18 -6.49 -9.84
C ALA A 138 -3.66 -6.28 -10.03
N PRO A 139 -3.22 -5.42 -10.95
CA PRO A 139 -1.83 -4.99 -11.00
C PRO A 139 -1.37 -4.50 -9.63
N TYR A 140 -0.25 -5.02 -9.14
CA TYR A 140 0.23 -4.79 -7.77
C TYR A 140 1.65 -4.23 -7.76
N VAL A 141 1.83 -3.08 -7.14
CA VAL A 141 3.12 -2.37 -7.02
C VAL A 141 3.44 -2.17 -5.54
N THR A 142 4.68 -2.43 -5.16
CA THR A 142 5.15 -2.27 -3.78
C THR A 142 6.26 -1.25 -3.69
N LEU A 143 6.20 -0.43 -2.65
CA LEU A 143 7.22 0.54 -2.25
C LEU A 143 7.71 0.18 -0.84
N GLY A 144 9.02 0.23 -0.63
CA GLY A 144 9.64 -0.12 0.65
C GLY A 144 11.09 0.35 0.71
N THR A 145 11.72 0.20 1.86
CA THR A 145 13.05 0.71 2.18
C THR A 145 14.12 -0.35 1.95
N ASP A 146 14.30 -0.78 0.70
CA ASP A 146 15.32 -1.74 0.34
C ASP A 146 16.71 -1.07 0.30
N GLY A 147 17.77 -1.86 0.57
CA GLY A 147 19.16 -1.41 0.59
C GLY A 147 19.69 -1.15 2.00
N PHE A 148 20.79 -0.40 2.08
CA PHE A 148 21.42 -0.06 3.37
C PHE A 148 20.73 1.11 4.04
N GLY A 149 20.67 1.07 5.39
CA GLY A 149 20.18 2.19 6.19
C GLY A 149 21.00 3.46 5.99
N ARG A 150 20.36 4.61 6.13
CA ARG A 150 20.94 5.94 5.99
C ARG A 150 20.62 6.80 7.21
N SER A 151 21.42 7.82 7.43
CA SER A 151 21.20 8.82 8.50
C SER A 151 20.86 10.16 7.87
N ASP A 152 19.62 10.60 8.07
CA ASP A 152 19.11 11.92 7.67
C ASP A 152 17.78 12.18 8.40
N THR A 153 17.12 13.31 8.11
CA THR A 153 15.75 13.55 8.56
C THR A 153 14.79 12.53 7.95
N ARG A 154 13.70 12.22 8.65
CA ARG A 154 12.70 11.25 8.16
C ARG A 154 12.11 11.62 6.81
N GLU A 155 11.88 12.91 6.56
CA GLU A 155 11.39 13.41 5.27
C GLU A 155 12.36 13.06 4.15
N LYS A 156 13.65 13.36 4.33
CA LYS A 156 14.69 13.04 3.34
C LYS A 156 14.87 11.53 3.17
N LEU A 157 14.82 10.75 4.25
CA LEU A 157 14.92 9.30 4.17
C LEU A 157 13.74 8.69 3.40
N ARG A 158 12.50 9.13 3.65
CA ARG A 158 11.33 8.69 2.89
C ARG A 158 11.44 9.02 1.41
N HIS A 159 11.96 10.22 1.09
CA HIS A 159 12.23 10.63 -0.29
C HIS A 159 13.35 9.79 -0.93
N PHE A 160 14.44 9.56 -0.19
CA PHE A 160 15.55 8.73 -0.66
C PHE A 160 15.10 7.31 -0.96
N PHE A 161 14.35 6.67 -0.07
CA PHE A 161 13.83 5.30 -0.22
C PHE A 161 12.58 5.19 -1.10
N GLU A 162 12.09 6.30 -1.67
CA GLU A 162 10.95 6.31 -2.60
C GLU A 162 9.63 5.81 -1.97
N VAL A 163 9.42 6.16 -0.69
CA VAL A 163 8.22 5.77 0.07
C VAL A 163 7.41 6.98 0.58
N ASP A 164 7.78 8.19 0.18
CA ASP A 164 7.00 9.39 0.49
C ASP A 164 5.75 9.52 -0.40
N ARG A 165 4.92 10.50 -0.08
CA ARG A 165 3.66 10.79 -0.79
C ARG A 165 3.82 11.02 -2.28
N TYR A 166 4.94 11.58 -2.72
CA TYR A 166 5.19 11.89 -4.12
C TYR A 166 5.50 10.62 -4.91
N TRP A 167 6.31 9.74 -4.35
CA TRP A 167 6.63 8.44 -4.93
C TRP A 167 5.44 7.49 -4.94
N VAL A 168 4.62 7.49 -3.87
CA VAL A 168 3.35 6.73 -3.84
C VAL A 168 2.41 7.24 -4.93
N THR A 169 2.28 8.57 -5.07
CA THR A 169 1.47 9.18 -6.14
C THR A 169 1.99 8.81 -7.53
N LEU A 170 3.30 8.90 -7.75
CA LEU A 170 3.93 8.55 -9.02
C LEU A 170 3.71 7.07 -9.38
N ALA A 171 3.89 6.16 -8.41
CA ALA A 171 3.66 4.72 -8.61
C ALA A 171 2.20 4.44 -8.99
N ALA A 172 1.24 5.11 -8.36
CA ALA A 172 -0.17 4.99 -8.68
C ALA A 172 -0.50 5.48 -10.09
N LEU A 173 0.01 6.65 -10.49
CA LEU A 173 -0.16 7.18 -11.84
C LEU A 173 0.51 6.27 -12.88
N LYS A 174 1.72 5.75 -12.60
CA LYS A 174 2.41 4.83 -13.49
C LYS A 174 1.61 3.54 -13.70
N ALA A 175 1.08 2.95 -12.64
CA ALA A 175 0.26 1.75 -12.73
C ALA A 175 -1.03 1.98 -13.53
N LEU A 176 -1.68 3.13 -13.39
CA LEU A 176 -2.85 3.52 -14.21
C LEU A 176 -2.47 3.73 -15.68
N ALA A 177 -1.31 4.31 -15.95
CA ALA A 177 -0.83 4.50 -17.33
C ALA A 177 -0.49 3.15 -18.00
N ASP A 178 0.09 2.21 -17.25
CA ASP A 178 0.38 0.86 -17.73
C ASP A 178 -0.90 0.05 -18.02
N SER A 179 -1.97 0.32 -17.27
CA SER A 179 -3.30 -0.26 -17.49
C SER A 179 -4.09 0.47 -18.61
N GLY A 180 -3.54 1.55 -19.18
CA GLY A 180 -4.20 2.34 -20.24
C GLY A 180 -5.32 3.26 -19.74
N GLU A 181 -5.50 3.43 -18.43
CA GLU A 181 -6.55 4.27 -17.86
C GLU A 181 -6.22 5.77 -17.92
N ILE A 182 -4.93 6.11 -17.95
CA ILE A 182 -4.43 7.48 -18.17
C ILE A 182 -3.28 7.47 -19.17
N LYS A 183 -2.95 8.65 -19.71
CA LYS A 183 -1.84 8.82 -20.63
C LYS A 183 -0.49 8.84 -19.89
N ARG A 184 0.57 8.36 -20.54
CA ARG A 184 1.96 8.36 -19.99
C ARG A 184 2.50 9.76 -19.71
N GLU A 185 2.01 10.75 -20.46
CA GLU A 185 2.36 12.16 -20.30
C GLU A 185 1.96 12.69 -18.90
N VAL A 186 0.90 12.12 -18.28
CA VAL A 186 0.50 12.45 -16.91
C VAL A 186 1.60 12.03 -15.92
N VAL A 187 2.23 10.88 -16.13
CA VAL A 187 3.34 10.40 -15.29
C VAL A 187 4.55 11.33 -15.44
N ALA A 188 4.88 11.71 -16.68
CA ALA A 188 5.96 12.67 -16.95
C ALA A 188 5.70 14.03 -16.31
N ALA A 189 4.45 14.51 -16.36
CA ALA A 189 4.06 15.76 -15.71
C ALA A 189 4.17 15.66 -14.18
N ALA A 190 3.90 14.49 -13.59
CA ALA A 190 4.05 14.29 -12.14
C ALA A 190 5.53 14.32 -11.70
N LEU A 191 6.45 13.75 -12.48
CA LEU A 191 7.89 13.86 -12.21
C LEU A 191 8.31 15.34 -12.15
N VAL A 192 7.89 16.14 -13.12
CA VAL A 192 8.20 17.58 -13.13
C VAL A 192 7.54 18.31 -11.96
N LYS A 193 6.24 18.09 -11.74
CA LYS A 193 5.45 18.77 -10.70
C LYS A 193 6.03 18.53 -9.29
N TYR A 194 6.43 17.30 -9.01
CA TYR A 194 6.97 16.91 -7.70
C TYR A 194 8.48 16.98 -7.62
N LYS A 195 9.14 17.48 -8.67
CA LYS A 195 10.61 17.63 -8.76
C LYS A 195 11.35 16.32 -8.48
N LEU A 196 10.81 15.22 -8.96
CA LEU A 196 11.45 13.90 -8.87
C LEU A 196 12.48 13.75 -10.00
N ASP A 197 13.72 13.44 -9.60
CA ASP A 197 14.82 13.26 -10.56
C ASP A 197 14.68 11.88 -11.24
N PRO A 198 14.45 11.82 -12.56
CA PRO A 198 14.34 10.55 -13.28
C PRO A 198 15.69 9.80 -13.38
N ASN A 199 16.80 10.47 -13.09
CA ASN A 199 18.14 9.89 -13.11
C ASN A 199 18.67 9.58 -11.69
N LYS A 200 17.82 9.72 -10.67
CA LYS A 200 18.16 9.37 -9.29
C LYS A 200 18.66 7.92 -9.23
N PRO A 201 19.80 7.65 -8.58
CA PRO A 201 20.28 6.29 -8.41
C PRO A 201 19.27 5.42 -7.63
N ASN A 202 19.22 4.13 -7.96
CA ASN A 202 18.40 3.19 -7.22
C ASN A 202 18.91 3.07 -5.76
N PRO A 203 18.04 3.30 -4.75
CA PRO A 203 18.44 3.23 -3.35
C PRO A 203 19.07 1.89 -2.93
N MET A 204 18.74 0.81 -3.63
CA MET A 204 19.30 -0.53 -3.34
C MET A 204 20.78 -0.66 -3.71
N SER A 205 21.28 0.17 -4.61
CA SER A 205 22.63 0.03 -5.19
C SER A 205 23.61 1.13 -4.79
N VAL A 206 23.22 2.04 -3.90
CA VAL A 206 24.06 3.18 -3.46
C VAL A 206 24.13 3.30 -1.95
#